data_b8137dc757e5c0c815fecf81baf775ba
#
_entry.id   b8137dc757e5c0c815fecf81baf775ba
#
_cell.length_a   1.000
_cell.length_b   1.000
_cell.length_c   1.000
_cell.angle_alpha   90.00
_cell.angle_beta   90.00
_cell.angle_gamma   90.00
#
_symmetry.space_group_name_H-M   'P 1'
#
loop_
_entity.id
_entity.type
_entity.pdbx_description
1 polymer ?
#
loop_
_entity_poly.entity_id
_entity_poly.type
_entity_poly.pdbx_seq_one_letter_code
_entity_poly.pdbx_strand_id
1 'polypeptide(L)'
;MATLLKCSRCSQPPVYYRYYSGERLCRSCFLESIIEKTRRTISKHKMLHHGDKIGVAVSGGKDSLTLLHILSKITRGHASEIVALIVDEGIEGYREEAVKHAIQTCNELRIKYHILSFKDAYSLTLDEAIKLRKDNSLAACTICGALRRRAIDQLAKESGVDVIATAHNLDDILQTFLMNLFSGDIQRITRSRVLEEQSELFPVRRIKPLMEIPEAEVALFAYLKSIPFQRVSCPYMNESIRSEVRAILNEMELKHPGIKFNLLRSYLKITSNLKLETKSFVCSLCGYPSSNQICSVCTILAKIRGEVNRAKHPNTTQT
;
A
#
# COMPACT_ATOMS: atom_id res chain seq x y z
N MET A 1 15.23 -41.69 -19.76
CA MET A 1 14.61 -40.50 -20.35
C MET A 1 14.18 -39.60 -19.22
N ALA A 2 14.78 -38.43 -19.05
CA ALA A 2 14.34 -37.48 -18.06
C ALA A 2 12.93 -37.01 -18.46
N THR A 3 11.93 -37.25 -17.62
CA THR A 3 10.56 -36.79 -17.82
C THR A 3 10.58 -35.27 -17.80
N LEU A 4 10.46 -34.63 -18.96
CA LEU A 4 10.35 -33.18 -19.07
C LEU A 4 9.18 -32.72 -18.20
N LEU A 5 9.49 -31.90 -17.19
CA LEU A 5 8.48 -31.32 -16.32
C LEU A 5 7.49 -30.50 -17.16
N LYS A 6 6.19 -30.72 -16.96
CA LYS A 6 5.11 -30.04 -17.67
C LYS A 6 4.36 -29.08 -16.74
N CYS A 7 3.83 -28.01 -17.31
CA CYS A 7 2.93 -27.08 -16.62
C CYS A 7 1.69 -27.84 -16.12
N SER A 8 1.28 -27.58 -14.89
CA SER A 8 0.10 -28.22 -14.26
C SER A 8 -1.23 -27.87 -14.95
N ARG A 9 -1.27 -26.79 -15.77
CA ARG A 9 -2.48 -26.29 -16.46
C ARG A 9 -2.45 -26.53 -17.97
N CYS A 10 -1.25 -26.71 -18.54
CA CYS A 10 -1.07 -26.97 -19.96
C CYS A 10 0.22 -27.76 -20.18
N SER A 11 0.51 -28.18 -21.43
CA SER A 11 1.67 -29.03 -21.72
C SER A 11 2.98 -28.28 -21.93
N GLN A 12 3.01 -26.96 -21.79
CA GLN A 12 4.20 -26.12 -22.00
C GLN A 12 5.24 -26.30 -20.89
N PRO A 13 6.54 -26.06 -21.15
CA PRO A 13 7.56 -26.07 -20.12
C PRO A 13 7.26 -25.07 -18.99
N PRO A 14 7.37 -25.46 -17.71
CA PRO A 14 7.14 -24.56 -16.59
C PRO A 14 8.31 -23.60 -16.40
N VAL A 15 8.00 -22.35 -15.96
CA VAL A 15 8.98 -21.32 -15.57
C VAL A 15 8.95 -21.03 -14.07
N TYR A 16 7.92 -21.53 -13.37
CA TYR A 16 7.71 -21.27 -11.95
C TYR A 16 7.16 -22.53 -11.25
N TYR A 17 7.71 -22.82 -10.08
CA TYR A 17 7.19 -23.84 -9.16
C TYR A 17 6.65 -23.17 -7.90
N ARG A 18 5.37 -23.35 -7.68
CA ARG A 18 4.63 -22.75 -6.55
C ARG A 18 4.64 -23.72 -5.38
N TYR A 19 5.63 -23.61 -4.50
CA TYR A 19 5.88 -24.56 -3.41
C TYR A 19 4.67 -24.80 -2.51
N TYR A 20 3.90 -23.76 -2.17
CA TYR A 20 2.75 -23.88 -1.27
C TYR A 20 1.52 -24.59 -1.89
N SER A 21 1.48 -24.79 -3.18
CA SER A 21 0.39 -25.52 -3.85
C SER A 21 0.86 -26.70 -4.71
N GLY A 22 2.18 -26.85 -4.91
CA GLY A 22 2.75 -27.87 -5.78
C GLY A 22 2.56 -27.63 -7.29
N GLU A 23 1.96 -26.48 -7.70
CA GLU A 23 1.75 -26.18 -9.11
C GLU A 23 3.06 -25.84 -9.84
N ARG A 24 3.23 -26.41 -11.03
CA ARG A 24 4.25 -26.00 -12.00
C ARG A 24 3.57 -25.18 -13.08
N LEU A 25 4.00 -23.95 -13.30
CA LEU A 25 3.32 -23.03 -14.19
C LEU A 25 4.25 -22.52 -15.30
N CYS A 26 3.80 -22.56 -16.55
CA CYS A 26 4.45 -21.86 -17.64
C CYS A 26 4.16 -20.36 -17.55
N ARG A 27 4.83 -19.54 -18.36
CA ARG A 27 4.68 -18.07 -18.37
C ARG A 27 3.22 -17.61 -18.45
N SER A 28 2.47 -18.13 -19.44
CA SER A 28 1.08 -17.69 -19.64
C SER A 28 0.16 -18.11 -18.49
N CYS A 29 0.25 -19.38 -18.07
CA CYS A 29 -0.55 -19.91 -16.96
C CYS A 29 -0.21 -19.23 -15.62
N PHE A 30 1.06 -18.88 -15.39
CA PHE A 30 1.46 -18.11 -14.22
C PHE A 30 0.80 -16.73 -14.21
N LEU A 31 0.95 -15.96 -15.29
CA LEU A 31 0.37 -14.61 -15.39
C LEU A 31 -1.15 -14.63 -15.20
N GLU A 32 -1.84 -15.57 -15.84
CA GLU A 32 -3.28 -15.72 -15.68
C GLU A 32 -3.66 -16.13 -14.25
N SER A 33 -2.89 -17.02 -13.62
CA SER A 33 -3.15 -17.44 -12.24
C SER A 33 -3.10 -16.29 -11.23
N ILE A 34 -2.22 -15.30 -11.44
CA ILE A 34 -2.14 -14.11 -10.58
C ILE A 34 -3.37 -13.22 -10.75
N ILE A 35 -3.81 -13.01 -11.98
CA ILE A 35 -5.03 -12.24 -12.29
C ILE A 35 -6.27 -12.93 -11.67
N GLU A 36 -6.39 -14.25 -11.83
CA GLU A 36 -7.48 -15.04 -11.24
C GLU A 36 -7.47 -14.98 -9.71
N LYS A 37 -6.29 -15.13 -9.07
CA LYS A 37 -6.18 -15.01 -7.61
C LYS A 37 -6.62 -13.63 -7.14
N THR A 38 -6.14 -12.57 -7.81
CA THR A 38 -6.53 -11.20 -7.47
C THR A 38 -8.04 -10.99 -7.64
N ARG A 39 -8.64 -11.50 -8.73
CA ARG A 39 -10.09 -11.44 -8.93
C ARG A 39 -10.87 -12.17 -7.83
N ARG A 40 -10.40 -13.37 -7.43
CA ARG A 40 -11.01 -14.13 -6.32
C ARG A 40 -10.89 -13.39 -5.00
N THR A 41 -9.74 -12.78 -4.72
CA THR A 41 -9.53 -11.96 -3.51
C THR A 41 -10.49 -10.78 -3.47
N ILE A 42 -10.64 -10.04 -4.58
CA ILE A 42 -11.58 -8.93 -4.71
C ILE A 42 -13.02 -9.40 -4.44
N SER A 43 -13.45 -10.50 -5.08
CA SER A 43 -14.79 -11.06 -4.90
C SER A 43 -15.04 -11.58 -3.50
N LYS A 44 -14.11 -12.38 -2.97
CA LYS A 44 -14.20 -12.98 -1.62
C LYS A 44 -14.37 -11.94 -0.52
N HIS A 45 -13.67 -10.82 -0.65
CA HIS A 45 -13.68 -9.74 0.33
C HIS A 45 -14.59 -8.57 -0.08
N LYS A 46 -15.42 -8.73 -1.12
CA LYS A 46 -16.36 -7.69 -1.60
C LYS A 46 -15.70 -6.32 -1.76
N MET A 47 -14.46 -6.30 -2.31
CA MET A 47 -13.64 -5.09 -2.36
C MET A 47 -14.15 -4.05 -3.36
N LEU A 48 -14.79 -4.47 -4.44
CA LEU A 48 -15.32 -3.60 -5.49
C LEU A 48 -16.81 -3.84 -5.67
N HIS A 49 -17.55 -2.78 -5.95
CA HIS A 49 -18.92 -2.80 -6.38
C HIS A 49 -19.02 -2.46 -7.87
N HIS A 50 -20.14 -2.84 -8.49
CA HIS A 50 -20.40 -2.50 -9.87
C HIS A 50 -20.47 -0.97 -10.05
N GLY A 51 -19.73 -0.44 -11.03
CA GLY A 51 -19.71 1.00 -11.30
C GLY A 51 -18.72 1.81 -10.45
N ASP A 52 -18.03 1.19 -9.48
CA ASP A 52 -17.01 1.91 -8.67
C ASP A 52 -15.98 2.62 -9.58
N LYS A 53 -15.70 3.88 -9.29
CA LYS A 53 -14.54 4.60 -9.81
C LYS A 53 -13.34 4.32 -8.90
N ILE A 54 -12.33 3.65 -9.43
CA ILE A 54 -11.22 3.09 -8.67
C ILE A 54 -10.00 4.00 -8.77
N GLY A 55 -9.58 4.59 -7.65
CA GLY A 55 -8.29 5.28 -7.53
C GLY A 55 -7.20 4.26 -7.21
N VAL A 56 -6.23 4.06 -8.09
CA VAL A 56 -5.08 3.19 -7.82
C VAL A 56 -3.91 4.04 -7.33
N ALA A 57 -3.44 3.81 -6.12
CA ALA A 57 -2.24 4.48 -5.60
C ALA A 57 -0.99 3.91 -6.28
N VAL A 58 -0.37 4.71 -7.16
CA VAL A 58 0.76 4.30 -8.00
C VAL A 58 2.03 4.98 -7.54
N SER A 59 2.95 4.18 -6.98
CA SER A 59 4.26 4.66 -6.51
C SER A 59 5.37 4.59 -7.57
N GLY A 60 5.15 3.93 -8.71
CA GLY A 60 6.20 3.64 -9.71
C GLY A 60 7.08 2.43 -9.37
N GLY A 61 6.86 1.78 -8.23
CA GLY A 61 7.49 0.51 -7.86
C GLY A 61 6.74 -0.70 -8.44
N LYS A 62 7.41 -1.86 -8.44
CA LYS A 62 6.94 -3.12 -9.03
C LYS A 62 5.51 -3.50 -8.63
N ASP A 63 5.17 -3.35 -7.33
CA ASP A 63 3.88 -3.80 -6.80
C ASP A 63 2.73 -2.92 -7.32
N SER A 64 2.90 -1.59 -7.27
CA SER A 64 1.87 -0.64 -7.68
C SER A 64 1.60 -0.70 -9.19
N LEU A 65 2.64 -0.86 -10.00
CA LEU A 65 2.49 -1.00 -11.45
C LEU A 65 1.91 -2.36 -11.83
N THR A 66 2.27 -3.42 -11.10
CA THR A 66 1.63 -4.74 -11.26
C THR A 66 0.14 -4.67 -10.94
N LEU A 67 -0.24 -4.02 -9.82
CA LEU A 67 -1.66 -3.82 -9.48
C LEU A 67 -2.40 -3.08 -10.58
N LEU A 68 -1.81 -1.99 -11.10
CA LEU A 68 -2.43 -1.21 -12.17
C LEU A 68 -2.68 -2.06 -13.42
N HIS A 69 -1.70 -2.88 -13.84
CA HIS A 69 -1.85 -3.83 -14.95
C HIS A 69 -2.93 -4.89 -14.69
N ILE A 70 -3.00 -5.44 -13.49
CA ILE A 70 -3.99 -6.47 -13.13
C ILE A 70 -5.39 -5.86 -13.12
N LEU A 71 -5.58 -4.72 -12.44
CA LEU A 71 -6.88 -4.06 -12.38
C LEU A 71 -7.35 -3.62 -13.75
N SER A 72 -6.47 -3.08 -14.62
CA SER A 72 -6.84 -2.73 -15.99
C SER A 72 -7.41 -3.91 -16.80
N LYS A 73 -6.97 -5.15 -16.48
CA LYS A 73 -7.52 -6.36 -17.11
C LYS A 73 -8.84 -6.82 -16.46
N ILE A 74 -8.91 -6.73 -15.12
CA ILE A 74 -10.10 -7.19 -14.38
C ILE A 74 -11.31 -6.30 -14.69
N THR A 75 -11.09 -4.99 -14.81
CA THR A 75 -12.18 -4.01 -15.06
C THR A 75 -12.63 -3.91 -16.52
N ARG A 76 -11.87 -4.49 -17.46
CA ARG A 76 -12.33 -4.61 -18.86
C ARG A 76 -13.60 -5.44 -18.92
N GLY A 77 -14.71 -4.81 -19.26
CA GLY A 77 -16.05 -5.42 -19.25
C GLY A 77 -16.86 -5.18 -17.97
N HIS A 78 -16.27 -4.51 -16.96
CA HIS A 78 -16.97 -3.91 -15.83
C HIS A 78 -17.25 -2.43 -16.15
N ALA A 79 -18.35 -1.89 -15.66
CA ALA A 79 -18.64 -0.44 -15.77
C ALA A 79 -17.72 0.45 -14.90
N SER A 80 -16.64 -0.12 -14.34
CA SER A 80 -15.73 0.58 -13.42
C SER A 80 -14.65 1.36 -14.19
N GLU A 81 -14.41 2.61 -13.78
CA GLU A 81 -13.33 3.48 -14.28
C GLU A 81 -12.11 3.36 -13.36
N ILE A 82 -10.91 3.40 -13.94
CA ILE A 82 -9.65 3.46 -13.18
C ILE A 82 -8.99 4.82 -13.39
N VAL A 83 -8.51 5.38 -12.26
CA VAL A 83 -7.68 6.59 -12.23
C VAL A 83 -6.42 6.29 -11.40
N ALA A 84 -5.24 6.60 -11.90
CA ALA A 84 -4.00 6.46 -11.14
C ALA A 84 -3.75 7.71 -10.29
N LEU A 85 -3.48 7.49 -9.00
CA LEU A 85 -3.17 8.53 -8.02
C LEU A 85 -1.67 8.45 -7.71
N ILE A 86 -0.90 9.44 -8.16
CA ILE A 86 0.55 9.49 -8.06
C ILE A 86 0.93 10.57 -7.07
N VAL A 87 1.72 10.23 -6.06
CA VAL A 87 2.28 11.20 -5.12
C VAL A 87 3.77 11.31 -5.36
N ASP A 88 4.24 12.55 -5.51
CA ASP A 88 5.67 12.86 -5.59
C ASP A 88 6.16 13.40 -4.24
N GLU A 89 6.97 12.62 -3.56
CA GLU A 89 7.49 12.96 -2.24
C GLU A 89 8.67 13.94 -2.30
N GLY A 90 9.24 14.19 -3.48
CA GLY A 90 10.39 15.08 -3.67
C GLY A 90 11.65 14.55 -2.98
N ILE A 91 12.02 13.29 -3.26
CA ILE A 91 13.29 12.68 -2.85
C ILE A 91 14.21 12.77 -4.06
N GLU A 92 15.23 13.63 -3.99
CA GLU A 92 16.16 13.92 -5.07
C GLU A 92 16.91 12.68 -5.53
N GLY A 93 17.07 12.51 -6.87
CA GLY A 93 17.74 11.36 -7.49
C GLY A 93 17.04 10.01 -7.30
N TYR A 94 15.85 10.00 -6.70
CA TYR A 94 15.10 8.79 -6.44
C TYR A 94 13.69 8.85 -7.02
N ARG A 95 12.96 9.95 -6.80
CA ARG A 95 11.52 9.96 -7.07
C ARG A 95 11.18 10.20 -8.53
N GLU A 96 12.04 10.87 -9.27
CA GLU A 96 11.84 11.23 -10.67
C GLU A 96 11.69 9.98 -11.58
N GLU A 97 12.55 8.97 -11.38
CA GLU A 97 12.48 7.72 -12.13
C GLU A 97 11.16 6.97 -11.87
N ALA A 98 10.76 6.90 -10.61
CA ALA A 98 9.52 6.24 -10.23
C ALA A 98 8.27 6.92 -10.82
N VAL A 99 8.21 8.25 -10.79
CA VAL A 99 7.12 9.03 -11.40
C VAL A 99 7.11 8.83 -12.91
N LYS A 100 8.27 8.83 -13.57
CA LYS A 100 8.40 8.56 -15.01
C LYS A 100 7.83 7.19 -15.38
N HIS A 101 8.19 6.12 -14.65
CA HIS A 101 7.65 4.78 -14.87
C HIS A 101 6.13 4.72 -14.62
N ALA A 102 5.62 5.43 -13.62
CA ALA A 102 4.19 5.51 -13.35
C ALA A 102 3.44 6.15 -14.52
N ILE A 103 3.90 7.30 -15.01
CA ILE A 103 3.30 8.01 -16.15
C ILE A 103 3.37 7.15 -17.43
N GLN A 104 4.54 6.55 -17.72
CA GLN A 104 4.70 5.68 -18.87
C GLN A 104 3.68 4.54 -18.86
N THR A 105 3.55 3.84 -17.73
CA THR A 105 2.59 2.72 -17.59
C THR A 105 1.14 3.20 -17.72
N CYS A 106 0.80 4.36 -17.18
CA CYS A 106 -0.53 4.93 -17.34
C CYS A 106 -0.85 5.21 -18.82
N ASN A 107 0.09 5.78 -19.55
CA ASN A 107 -0.06 6.07 -20.98
C ASN A 107 -0.21 4.78 -21.82
N GLU A 108 0.63 3.76 -21.57
CA GLU A 108 0.55 2.45 -22.23
C GLU A 108 -0.81 1.75 -21.99
N LEU A 109 -1.34 1.86 -20.78
CA LEU A 109 -2.63 1.28 -20.40
C LEU A 109 -3.84 2.18 -20.74
N ARG A 110 -3.60 3.41 -21.20
CA ARG A 110 -4.63 4.45 -21.46
C ARG A 110 -5.46 4.77 -20.22
N ILE A 111 -4.80 4.84 -19.06
CA ILE A 111 -5.41 5.17 -17.76
C ILE A 111 -5.13 6.63 -17.44
N LYS A 112 -6.16 7.39 -17.09
CA LYS A 112 -6.01 8.75 -16.56
C LYS A 112 -5.23 8.75 -15.27
N TYR A 113 -4.42 9.80 -15.04
CA TYR A 113 -3.66 9.93 -13.79
C TYR A 113 -3.68 11.36 -13.28
N HIS A 114 -3.56 11.49 -11.96
CA HIS A 114 -3.35 12.75 -11.26
C HIS A 114 -2.09 12.65 -10.42
N ILE A 115 -1.32 13.74 -10.38
CA ILE A 115 -0.07 13.83 -9.63
C ILE A 115 -0.21 14.95 -8.60
N LEU A 116 0.22 14.68 -7.36
CA LEU A 116 0.33 15.68 -6.30
C LEU A 116 1.70 15.58 -5.66
N SER A 117 2.47 16.68 -5.69
CA SER A 117 3.76 16.69 -5.00
C SER A 117 3.60 17.09 -3.53
N PHE A 118 4.54 16.64 -2.69
CA PHE A 118 4.61 17.13 -1.31
C PHE A 118 4.85 18.64 -1.27
N LYS A 119 5.59 19.18 -2.26
CA LYS A 119 5.83 20.63 -2.36
C LYS A 119 4.53 21.41 -2.52
N ASP A 120 3.63 20.94 -3.38
CA ASP A 120 2.32 21.56 -3.61
C ASP A 120 1.39 21.38 -2.41
N ALA A 121 1.35 20.16 -1.83
CA ALA A 121 0.43 19.84 -0.75
C ALA A 121 0.84 20.43 0.62
N TYR A 122 2.15 20.54 0.89
CA TYR A 122 2.69 20.86 2.22
C TYR A 122 3.73 21.99 2.23
N SER A 123 4.07 22.56 1.07
CA SER A 123 5.11 23.58 0.86
C SER A 123 6.53 23.10 1.21
N LEU A 124 6.77 21.80 1.24
CA LEU A 124 8.07 21.19 1.51
C LEU A 124 8.16 19.80 0.83
N THR A 125 9.36 19.39 0.46
CA THR A 125 9.66 18.03 0.01
C THR A 125 9.94 17.12 1.21
N LEU A 126 10.02 15.79 0.98
CA LEU A 126 10.43 14.88 2.05
C LEU A 126 11.86 15.15 2.51
N ASP A 127 12.78 15.44 1.58
CA ASP A 127 14.16 15.76 1.90
C ASP A 127 14.27 17.02 2.76
N GLU A 128 13.50 18.07 2.44
CA GLU A 128 13.39 19.28 3.25
C GLU A 128 12.80 18.95 4.64
N ALA A 129 11.76 18.13 4.70
CA ALA A 129 11.14 17.72 5.98
C ALA A 129 12.11 16.99 6.90
N ILE A 130 12.95 16.12 6.33
CA ILE A 130 13.97 15.36 7.07
C ILE A 130 15.09 16.27 7.54
N LYS A 131 15.56 17.23 6.71
CA LYS A 131 16.59 18.20 7.08
C LYS A 131 16.11 19.12 8.21
N LEU A 132 14.84 19.51 8.22
CA LEU A 132 14.26 20.41 9.22
C LEU A 132 13.90 19.70 10.54
N ARG A 133 13.85 18.38 10.60
CA ARG A 133 13.58 17.68 11.86
C ARG A 133 14.69 17.94 12.87
N LYS A 134 14.29 18.36 14.07
CA LYS A 134 15.23 18.76 15.13
C LYS A 134 15.94 17.58 15.81
N ASP A 135 15.34 16.40 15.74
CA ASP A 135 15.85 15.16 16.33
C ASP A 135 15.36 13.94 15.52
N ASN A 136 15.91 12.77 15.83
CA ASN A 136 15.52 11.51 15.20
C ASN A 136 14.24 10.87 15.82
N SER A 137 13.48 11.63 16.64
CA SER A 137 12.25 11.11 17.28
C SER A 137 11.16 10.72 16.27
N LEU A 138 11.23 11.25 15.05
CA LEU A 138 10.35 10.91 13.94
C LEU A 138 11.17 10.28 12.82
N ALA A 139 11.05 8.95 12.65
CA ALA A 139 11.66 8.26 11.52
C ALA A 139 11.13 8.81 10.18
N ALA A 140 12.01 8.89 9.17
CA ALA A 140 11.67 9.38 7.83
C ALA A 140 10.46 8.65 7.23
N CYS A 141 10.37 7.33 7.40
CA CYS A 141 9.24 6.52 6.95
C CYS A 141 7.92 6.89 7.64
N THR A 142 7.97 7.34 8.91
CA THR A 142 6.77 7.80 9.64
C THR A 142 6.25 9.11 9.05
N ILE A 143 7.14 10.08 8.80
CA ILE A 143 6.82 11.35 8.14
C ILE A 143 6.24 11.08 6.75
N CYS A 144 7.01 10.39 5.92
CA CYS A 144 6.63 10.06 4.54
C CYS A 144 5.28 9.33 4.48
N GLY A 145 5.08 8.31 5.32
CA GLY A 145 3.85 7.52 5.32
C GLY A 145 2.61 8.31 5.75
N ALA A 146 2.74 9.26 6.67
CA ALA A 146 1.63 10.13 7.09
C ALA A 146 1.25 11.13 5.98
N LEU A 147 2.23 11.83 5.44
CA LEU A 147 2.04 12.82 4.37
C LEU A 147 1.51 12.16 3.09
N ARG A 148 2.09 11.03 2.68
CA ARG A 148 1.66 10.30 1.48
C ARG A 148 0.21 9.82 1.58
N ARG A 149 -0.21 9.26 2.72
CA ARG A 149 -1.61 8.85 2.90
C ARG A 149 -2.57 10.01 2.75
N ARG A 150 -2.24 11.16 3.33
CA ARG A 150 -3.06 12.38 3.20
C ARG A 150 -3.10 12.89 1.77
N ALA A 151 -1.97 12.91 1.05
CA ALA A 151 -1.91 13.32 -0.35
C ALA A 151 -2.74 12.40 -1.25
N ILE A 152 -2.71 11.08 -1.01
CA ILE A 152 -3.57 10.12 -1.72
C ILE A 152 -5.06 10.39 -1.44
N ASP A 153 -5.44 10.71 -0.18
CA ASP A 153 -6.83 11.03 0.16
C ASP A 153 -7.30 12.31 -0.52
N GLN A 154 -6.42 13.31 -0.61
CA GLN A 154 -6.70 14.55 -1.33
C GLN A 154 -6.92 14.28 -2.82
N LEU A 155 -6.00 13.56 -3.48
CA LEU A 155 -6.15 13.15 -4.89
C LEU A 155 -7.42 12.34 -5.12
N ALA A 156 -7.75 11.42 -4.21
CA ALA A 156 -8.95 10.61 -4.30
C ALA A 156 -10.22 11.46 -4.26
N LYS A 157 -10.29 12.42 -3.34
CA LYS A 157 -11.40 13.37 -3.22
C LYS A 157 -11.53 14.24 -4.47
N GLU A 158 -10.44 14.82 -4.95
CA GLU A 158 -10.41 15.68 -6.14
C GLU A 158 -10.77 14.91 -7.42
N SER A 159 -10.38 13.64 -7.50
CA SER A 159 -10.69 12.76 -8.62
C SER A 159 -12.10 12.15 -8.55
N GLY A 160 -12.81 12.31 -7.43
CA GLY A 160 -14.15 11.73 -7.22
C GLY A 160 -14.15 10.20 -7.30
N VAL A 161 -13.15 9.52 -6.70
CA VAL A 161 -13.10 8.06 -6.69
C VAL A 161 -13.86 7.50 -5.47
N ASP A 162 -14.51 6.35 -5.67
CA ASP A 162 -15.30 5.67 -4.64
C ASP A 162 -14.44 4.77 -3.75
N VAL A 163 -13.31 4.29 -4.31
CA VAL A 163 -12.42 3.34 -3.62
C VAL A 163 -10.96 3.57 -4.00
N ILE A 164 -10.06 3.50 -3.01
CA ILE A 164 -8.61 3.55 -3.21
C ILE A 164 -8.04 2.14 -3.14
N ALA A 165 -7.46 1.66 -4.25
CA ALA A 165 -6.72 0.41 -4.31
C ALA A 165 -5.23 0.63 -4.04
N THR A 166 -4.68 -0.07 -3.07
CA THR A 166 -3.25 -0.04 -2.74
C THR A 166 -2.61 -1.39 -3.00
N ALA A 167 -1.35 -1.40 -3.43
CA ALA A 167 -0.64 -2.58 -3.88
C ALA A 167 0.04 -3.37 -2.75
N HIS A 168 -0.47 -3.27 -1.51
CA HIS A 168 0.05 -4.07 -0.41
C HIS A 168 -0.18 -5.56 -0.70
N ASN A 169 0.91 -6.32 -0.82
CA ASN A 169 0.92 -7.75 -1.06
C ASN A 169 0.85 -8.55 0.27
N LEU A 170 0.87 -9.87 0.19
CA LEU A 170 0.82 -10.76 1.35
C LEU A 170 1.93 -10.46 2.36
N ASP A 171 3.15 -10.29 1.87
CA ASP A 171 4.33 -10.04 2.70
C ASP A 171 4.25 -8.70 3.42
N ASP A 172 3.78 -7.64 2.76
CA ASP A 172 3.62 -6.30 3.35
C ASP A 172 2.63 -6.32 4.54
N ILE A 173 1.53 -7.05 4.37
CA ILE A 173 0.50 -7.18 5.41
C ILE A 173 1.06 -7.93 6.61
N LEU A 174 1.73 -9.05 6.37
CA LEU A 174 2.27 -9.88 7.45
C LEU A 174 3.45 -9.21 8.16
N GLN A 175 4.34 -8.52 7.43
CA GLN A 175 5.40 -7.72 8.04
C GLN A 175 4.81 -6.64 8.94
N THR A 176 3.79 -5.91 8.45
CA THR A 176 3.14 -4.86 9.25
C THR A 176 2.43 -5.44 10.48
N PHE A 177 1.76 -6.58 10.34
CA PHE A 177 1.13 -7.28 11.46
C PHE A 177 2.14 -7.69 12.53
N LEU A 178 3.25 -8.35 12.13
CA LEU A 178 4.29 -8.78 13.06
C LEU A 178 5.00 -7.60 13.73
N MET A 179 5.32 -6.54 12.97
CA MET A 179 5.90 -5.33 13.54
C MET A 179 5.01 -4.71 14.62
N ASN A 180 3.70 -4.62 14.38
CA ASN A 180 2.74 -4.12 15.37
C ASN A 180 2.60 -5.07 16.57
N LEU A 181 2.65 -6.38 16.33
CA LEU A 181 2.59 -7.40 17.37
C LEU A 181 3.83 -7.32 18.28
N PHE A 182 5.03 -7.21 17.71
CA PHE A 182 6.28 -7.08 18.44
C PHE A 182 6.38 -5.77 19.24
N SER A 183 5.72 -4.71 18.75
CA SER A 183 5.65 -3.45 19.49
C SER A 183 4.53 -3.41 20.56
N GLY A 184 3.73 -4.47 20.69
CA GLY A 184 2.58 -4.51 21.62
C GLY A 184 1.44 -3.55 21.26
N ASP A 185 1.41 -3.02 20.02
CA ASP A 185 0.45 -2.00 19.61
C ASP A 185 -0.83 -2.64 19.00
N ILE A 186 -1.72 -3.09 19.88
CA ILE A 186 -3.01 -3.68 19.49
C ILE A 186 -3.87 -2.68 18.70
N GLN A 187 -3.79 -1.39 19.03
CA GLN A 187 -4.55 -0.36 18.32
C GLN A 187 -4.11 -0.25 16.86
N ARG A 188 -2.80 -0.33 16.58
CA ARG A 188 -2.31 -0.36 15.19
C ARG A 188 -2.69 -1.65 14.48
N ILE A 189 -2.68 -2.81 15.16
CA ILE A 189 -3.17 -4.06 14.56
C ILE A 189 -4.61 -3.89 14.09
N THR A 190 -5.48 -3.35 14.93
CA THR A 190 -6.89 -3.15 14.58
C THR A 190 -7.08 -2.13 13.46
N ARG A 191 -6.33 -1.02 13.47
CA ARG A 191 -6.38 0.00 12.41
C ARG A 191 -5.76 -0.46 11.09
N SER A 192 -4.96 -1.52 11.08
CA SER A 192 -4.34 -2.08 9.88
C SER A 192 -5.26 -3.01 9.09
N ARG A 193 -6.55 -3.10 9.44
CA ARG A 193 -7.53 -3.95 8.74
C ARG A 193 -7.38 -3.87 7.23
N VAL A 194 -7.60 -5.01 6.59
CA VAL A 194 -7.45 -5.12 5.14
C VAL A 194 -8.51 -4.31 4.40
N LEU A 195 -9.70 -4.27 4.98
CA LEU A 195 -10.83 -3.47 4.50
C LEU A 195 -11.07 -2.37 5.52
N GLU A 196 -10.89 -1.14 5.11
CA GLU A 196 -11.32 0.01 5.88
C GLU A 196 -12.77 0.29 5.50
N GLU A 197 -13.67 0.14 6.47
CA GLU A 197 -15.09 0.44 6.28
C GLU A 197 -15.28 1.93 6.01
N GLN A 198 -16.24 2.25 5.15
CA GLN A 198 -16.68 3.62 4.96
C GLN A 198 -17.23 4.18 6.28
N SER A 199 -16.87 5.40 6.59
CA SER A 199 -17.52 6.20 7.64
C SER A 199 -17.84 7.58 7.06
N GLU A 200 -18.72 8.33 7.73
CA GLU A 200 -19.04 9.71 7.33
C GLU A 200 -17.76 10.58 7.24
N LEU A 201 -16.77 10.29 8.09
CA LEU A 201 -15.49 11.00 8.11
C LEU A 201 -14.50 10.50 7.04
N PHE A 202 -14.56 9.21 6.66
CA PHE A 202 -13.71 8.59 5.64
C PHE A 202 -14.59 7.99 4.53
N PRO A 203 -15.11 8.81 3.61
CA PRO A 203 -16.06 8.37 2.60
C PRO A 203 -15.45 7.45 1.54
N VAL A 204 -14.11 7.46 1.38
CA VAL A 204 -13.41 6.65 0.39
C VAL A 204 -12.87 5.38 1.03
N ARG A 205 -13.37 4.24 0.60
CA ARG A 205 -12.91 2.91 1.05
C ARG A 205 -11.49 2.63 0.58
N ARG A 206 -10.73 1.86 1.36
CA ARG A 206 -9.40 1.38 0.96
C ARG A 206 -9.39 -0.13 0.81
N ILE A 207 -8.82 -0.61 -0.29
CA ILE A 207 -8.74 -2.04 -0.60
C ILE A 207 -7.30 -2.46 -0.91
N LYS A 208 -7.01 -3.75 -0.71
CA LYS A 208 -5.69 -4.34 -0.93
C LYS A 208 -5.82 -5.59 -1.83
N PRO A 209 -6.03 -5.43 -3.13
CA PRO A 209 -6.32 -6.56 -4.03
C PRO A 209 -5.22 -7.63 -4.09
N LEU A 210 -3.96 -7.26 -3.80
CA LEU A 210 -2.81 -8.17 -3.79
C LEU A 210 -2.55 -8.85 -2.44
N MET A 211 -3.43 -8.68 -1.45
CA MET A 211 -3.21 -9.18 -0.08
C MET A 211 -2.99 -10.69 0.04
N GLU A 212 -3.45 -11.47 -0.90
CA GLU A 212 -3.26 -12.92 -0.95
C GLU A 212 -2.17 -13.34 -1.96
N ILE A 213 -1.42 -12.40 -2.55
CA ILE A 213 -0.33 -12.66 -3.50
C ILE A 213 1.02 -12.48 -2.81
N PRO A 214 1.89 -13.50 -2.76
CA PRO A 214 3.25 -13.36 -2.24
C PRO A 214 4.07 -12.32 -3.02
N GLU A 215 4.95 -11.57 -2.33
CA GLU A 215 5.82 -10.56 -2.96
C GLU A 215 6.64 -11.14 -4.12
N ALA A 216 7.16 -12.37 -3.98
CA ALA A 216 7.90 -13.05 -5.03
C ALA A 216 7.06 -13.28 -6.30
N GLU A 217 5.77 -13.58 -6.15
CA GLU A 217 4.87 -13.76 -7.31
C GLU A 217 4.54 -12.42 -7.98
N VAL A 218 4.42 -11.32 -7.20
CA VAL A 218 4.26 -9.97 -7.76
C VAL A 218 5.50 -9.57 -8.54
N ALA A 219 6.69 -9.81 -7.99
CA ALA A 219 7.96 -9.51 -8.66
C ALA A 219 8.12 -10.33 -9.96
N LEU A 220 7.80 -11.62 -9.93
CA LEU A 220 7.86 -12.47 -11.11
C LEU A 220 6.84 -12.02 -12.19
N PHE A 221 5.63 -11.62 -11.78
CA PHE A 221 4.64 -11.07 -12.70
C PHE A 221 5.17 -9.82 -13.41
N ALA A 222 5.73 -8.87 -12.65
CA ALA A 222 6.33 -7.66 -13.21
C ALA A 222 7.44 -7.98 -14.21
N TYR A 223 8.34 -8.91 -13.85
CA TYR A 223 9.43 -9.37 -14.71
C TYR A 223 8.91 -10.02 -16.00
N LEU A 224 8.01 -11.00 -15.89
CA LEU A 224 7.48 -11.72 -17.05
C LEU A 224 6.63 -10.82 -17.97
N LYS A 225 6.05 -9.75 -17.43
CA LYS A 225 5.30 -8.74 -18.18
C LYS A 225 6.20 -7.61 -18.73
N SER A 226 7.49 -7.62 -18.39
CA SER A 226 8.42 -6.55 -18.75
C SER A 226 7.93 -5.16 -18.30
N ILE A 227 7.29 -5.08 -17.13
CA ILE A 227 6.82 -3.81 -16.56
C ILE A 227 8.06 -3.02 -16.13
N PRO A 228 8.26 -1.80 -16.63
CA PRO A 228 9.34 -0.93 -16.17
C PRO A 228 9.00 -0.45 -14.74
N PHE A 229 9.93 -0.55 -13.81
CA PHE A 229 9.77 -0.06 -12.45
C PHE A 229 11.10 0.38 -11.86
N GLN A 230 11.05 1.29 -10.89
CA GLN A 230 12.21 1.74 -10.16
C GLN A 230 12.86 0.58 -9.37
N ARG A 231 14.16 0.38 -9.59
CA ARG A 231 14.94 -0.70 -8.97
C ARG A 231 15.72 -0.26 -7.74
N VAL A 232 16.03 1.02 -7.65
CA VAL A 232 16.78 1.60 -6.54
C VAL A 232 15.88 1.67 -5.30
N SER A 233 16.43 1.30 -4.15
CA SER A 233 15.72 1.40 -2.87
C SER A 233 15.71 2.85 -2.37
N CYS A 234 14.66 3.22 -1.61
CA CYS A 234 14.56 4.52 -0.97
C CYS A 234 15.77 4.77 -0.04
N PRO A 235 16.47 5.92 -0.13
CA PRO A 235 17.65 6.20 0.71
C PRO A 235 17.33 6.21 2.21
N TYR A 236 16.07 6.40 2.58
CA TYR A 236 15.60 6.44 3.98
C TYR A 236 15.11 5.09 4.52
N MET A 237 15.30 3.97 3.79
CA MET A 237 14.70 2.65 4.13
C MET A 237 15.34 1.98 5.36
N ASN A 238 16.57 2.33 5.71
CA ASN A 238 17.35 1.63 6.75
C ASN A 238 16.94 1.94 8.21
N GLU A 239 15.93 2.77 8.40
CA GLU A 239 15.41 3.15 9.72
C GLU A 239 14.31 2.20 10.26
N SER A 240 14.15 0.97 9.73
CA SER A 240 13.03 0.10 10.07
C SER A 240 13.45 -1.35 10.30
N ILE A 241 12.86 -2.01 11.31
CA ILE A 241 12.99 -3.46 11.59
C ILE A 241 12.32 -4.34 10.52
N ARG A 242 11.72 -3.74 9.49
CA ARG A 242 10.98 -4.47 8.45
C ARG A 242 11.83 -5.48 7.69
N SER A 243 13.12 -5.18 7.49
CA SER A 243 14.07 -6.09 6.82
C SER A 243 14.27 -7.39 7.59
N GLU A 244 14.38 -7.31 8.91
CA GLU A 244 14.55 -8.47 9.80
C GLU A 244 13.27 -9.32 9.83
N VAL A 245 12.11 -8.67 9.98
CA VAL A 245 10.81 -9.35 9.92
C VAL A 245 10.61 -10.05 8.57
N ARG A 246 11.01 -9.42 7.47
CA ARG A 246 10.99 -10.02 6.13
C ARG A 246 11.86 -11.27 6.06
N ALA A 247 13.08 -11.22 6.61
CA ALA A 247 14.00 -12.35 6.63
C ALA A 247 13.39 -13.54 7.39
N ILE A 248 12.85 -13.31 8.59
CA ILE A 248 12.18 -14.33 9.40
C ILE A 248 11.01 -14.96 8.64
N LEU A 249 10.13 -14.15 8.06
CA LEU A 249 8.97 -14.64 7.29
C LEU A 249 9.39 -15.49 6.08
N ASN A 250 10.43 -15.08 5.37
CA ASN A 250 10.92 -15.82 4.22
C ASN A 250 11.59 -17.14 4.62
N GLU A 251 12.38 -17.16 5.70
CA GLU A 251 12.96 -18.38 6.23
C GLU A 251 11.88 -19.38 6.66
N MET A 252 10.86 -18.92 7.36
CA MET A 252 9.74 -19.76 7.77
C MET A 252 8.95 -20.31 6.57
N GLU A 253 8.72 -19.52 5.52
CA GLU A 253 8.04 -19.98 4.31
C GLU A 253 8.86 -21.02 3.54
N LEU A 254 10.20 -20.90 3.52
CA LEU A 254 11.08 -21.88 2.90
C LEU A 254 11.04 -23.24 3.62
N LYS A 255 11.00 -23.22 4.97
CA LYS A 255 10.93 -24.44 5.80
C LYS A 255 9.52 -25.04 5.84
N HIS A 256 8.50 -24.21 5.78
CA HIS A 256 7.10 -24.56 5.93
C HIS A 256 6.24 -23.87 4.85
N PRO A 257 6.24 -24.37 3.61
CA PRO A 257 5.52 -23.76 2.50
C PRO A 257 4.02 -23.54 2.82
N GLY A 258 3.54 -22.32 2.65
CA GLY A 258 2.17 -21.92 2.95
C GLY A 258 1.95 -21.34 4.35
N ILE A 259 2.99 -21.20 5.18
CA ILE A 259 2.86 -20.63 6.53
C ILE A 259 2.40 -19.18 6.48
N LYS A 260 2.77 -18.40 5.46
CA LYS A 260 2.30 -17.03 5.25
C LYS A 260 0.78 -16.95 5.11
N PHE A 261 0.16 -17.91 4.43
CA PHE A 261 -1.30 -17.96 4.30
C PHE A 261 -1.99 -18.35 5.62
N ASN A 262 -1.36 -19.20 6.43
CA ASN A 262 -1.85 -19.52 7.77
C ASN A 262 -1.82 -18.28 8.67
N LEU A 263 -0.72 -17.54 8.63
CA LEU A 263 -0.56 -16.30 9.38
C LEU A 263 -1.56 -15.23 8.92
N LEU A 264 -1.80 -15.10 7.60
CA LEU A 264 -2.85 -14.20 7.08
C LEU A 264 -4.23 -14.57 7.62
N ARG A 265 -4.59 -15.87 7.66
CA ARG A 265 -5.86 -16.32 8.23
C ARG A 265 -6.00 -15.95 9.71
N SER A 266 -4.92 -16.12 10.48
CA SER A 266 -4.88 -15.72 11.89
C SER A 266 -5.05 -14.21 12.05
N TYR A 267 -4.34 -13.42 11.26
CA TYR A 267 -4.46 -11.95 11.23
C TYR A 267 -5.90 -11.51 10.94
N LEU A 268 -6.54 -12.07 9.91
CA LEU A 268 -7.91 -11.72 9.54
C LEU A 268 -8.91 -12.08 10.66
N LYS A 269 -8.75 -13.26 11.31
CA LYS A 269 -9.57 -13.66 12.45
C LYS A 269 -9.37 -12.74 13.66
N ILE A 270 -8.13 -12.40 13.97
CA ILE A 270 -7.82 -11.49 15.09
C ILE A 270 -8.47 -10.12 14.83
N THR A 271 -8.24 -9.55 13.66
CA THR A 271 -8.73 -8.20 13.33
C THR A 271 -10.25 -8.13 13.19
N SER A 272 -10.94 -9.19 12.78
CA SER A 272 -12.41 -9.23 12.73
C SER A 272 -13.05 -9.26 14.11
N ASN A 273 -12.39 -9.85 15.11
CA ASN A 273 -12.90 -9.99 16.47
C ASN A 273 -12.49 -8.83 17.40
N LEU A 274 -11.48 -8.04 17.04
CA LEU A 274 -11.09 -6.87 17.83
C LEU A 274 -12.06 -5.71 17.57
N LYS A 275 -12.97 -5.45 18.50
CA LYS A 275 -13.79 -4.24 18.50
C LYS A 275 -13.05 -3.17 19.32
N LEU A 276 -12.45 -2.19 18.65
CA LEU A 276 -11.99 -0.98 19.33
C LEU A 276 -12.95 0.15 19.00
N GLU A 277 -13.47 0.79 20.03
CA GLU A 277 -14.16 2.07 19.90
C GLU A 277 -13.12 3.11 19.47
N THR A 278 -13.03 3.38 18.18
CA THR A 278 -12.22 4.49 17.68
C THR A 278 -13.07 5.76 17.73
N LYS A 279 -12.76 6.63 18.68
CA LYS A 279 -13.33 8.00 18.65
C LYS A 279 -12.84 8.67 17.37
N SER A 280 -13.78 9.14 16.57
CA SER A 280 -13.48 9.91 15.35
C SER A 280 -13.62 11.40 15.67
N PHE A 281 -12.60 12.17 15.30
CA PHE A 281 -12.55 13.62 15.46
C PHE A 281 -12.34 14.28 14.10
N VAL A 282 -12.74 15.52 14.01
CA VAL A 282 -12.31 16.41 12.94
C VAL A 282 -11.11 17.20 13.47
N CYS A 283 -9.99 17.22 12.76
CA CYS A 283 -8.79 17.92 13.19
C CYS A 283 -9.07 19.41 13.36
N SER A 284 -8.79 19.95 14.54
CA SER A 284 -9.03 21.37 14.87
C SER A 284 -8.17 22.35 14.04
N LEU A 285 -7.08 21.88 13.41
CA LEU A 285 -6.19 22.72 12.61
C LEU A 285 -6.51 22.69 11.11
N CYS A 286 -6.92 21.54 10.56
CA CYS A 286 -7.07 21.40 9.11
C CYS A 286 -8.41 20.78 8.66
N GLY A 287 -9.32 20.49 9.58
CA GLY A 287 -10.64 19.96 9.26
C GLY A 287 -10.65 18.49 8.74
N TYR A 288 -9.49 17.80 8.76
CA TYR A 288 -9.42 16.42 8.26
C TYR A 288 -9.83 15.41 9.33
N PRO A 289 -10.48 14.30 8.92
CA PRO A 289 -10.83 13.22 9.82
C PRO A 289 -9.61 12.63 10.54
N SER A 290 -9.73 12.40 11.83
CA SER A 290 -8.61 11.96 12.66
C SER A 290 -9.10 11.13 13.85
N SER A 291 -8.22 10.28 14.37
CA SER A 291 -8.45 9.60 15.66
C SER A 291 -8.07 10.46 16.88
N ASN A 292 -7.54 11.67 16.66
CA ASN A 292 -7.14 12.63 17.70
C ASN A 292 -7.63 14.02 17.33
N GLN A 293 -7.73 14.92 18.31
CA GLN A 293 -8.12 16.32 18.09
C GLN A 293 -7.22 17.06 17.09
N ILE A 294 -5.94 16.70 17.03
CA ILE A 294 -5.00 17.18 16.01
C ILE A 294 -4.50 15.95 15.25
N CYS A 295 -4.65 15.95 13.93
CA CYS A 295 -4.25 14.83 13.08
C CYS A 295 -2.72 14.65 13.04
N SER A 296 -2.28 13.43 12.73
CA SER A 296 -0.85 13.10 12.66
C SER A 296 -0.06 13.99 11.69
N VAL A 297 -0.66 14.39 10.58
CA VAL A 297 0.00 15.29 9.61
C VAL A 297 0.25 16.67 10.22
N CYS A 298 -0.77 17.28 10.83
CA CYS A 298 -0.60 18.59 11.50
C CYS A 298 0.42 18.52 12.64
N THR A 299 0.39 17.44 13.44
CA THR A 299 1.38 17.20 14.50
C THR A 299 2.80 17.09 13.95
N ILE A 300 2.98 16.34 12.85
CA ILE A 300 4.29 16.16 12.21
C ILE A 300 4.78 17.50 11.64
N LEU A 301 3.95 18.23 10.89
CA LEU A 301 4.32 19.52 10.30
C LEU A 301 4.66 20.57 11.37
N ALA A 302 3.91 20.65 12.47
CA ALA A 302 4.20 21.53 13.59
C ALA A 302 5.56 21.18 14.25
N LYS A 303 5.87 19.90 14.44
CA LYS A 303 7.17 19.47 14.97
C LYS A 303 8.32 19.84 14.04
N ILE A 304 8.16 19.62 12.72
CA ILE A 304 9.19 19.93 11.71
C ILE A 304 9.42 21.45 11.65
N ARG A 305 8.36 22.27 11.67
CA ARG A 305 8.44 23.73 11.61
C ARG A 305 8.87 24.39 12.93
N GLY A 306 8.96 23.62 14.01
CA GLY A 306 9.31 24.16 15.33
C GLY A 306 8.19 24.89 16.06
N GLU A 307 6.93 24.72 15.63
CA GLU A 307 5.73 25.42 16.15
C GLU A 307 5.11 24.70 17.37
N VAL A 308 5.82 23.77 18.00
CA VAL A 308 5.29 22.84 19.04
C VAL A 308 4.77 23.51 20.30
N ASN A 309 5.08 24.78 20.56
CA ASN A 309 4.69 25.47 21.82
C ASN A 309 3.28 26.08 21.82
N ARG A 310 2.57 26.15 20.68
CA ARG A 310 1.21 26.75 20.64
C ARG A 310 0.07 25.76 20.90
N ALA A 311 0.32 24.46 20.84
CA ALA A 311 -0.74 23.45 20.98
C ALA A 311 -0.93 22.91 22.41
N LYS A 312 -0.16 23.36 23.41
CA LYS A 312 -0.22 22.86 24.80
C LYS A 312 -1.09 23.67 25.77
N HIS A 313 -1.51 24.87 25.42
CA HIS A 313 -2.39 25.68 26.28
C HIS A 313 -3.52 26.32 25.47
N PRO A 314 -4.76 25.75 25.47
CA PRO A 314 -5.95 26.59 25.28
C PRO A 314 -6.14 27.38 26.60
N ASN A 315 -5.93 28.70 26.52
CA ASN A 315 -6.34 29.74 27.46
C ASN A 315 -7.00 29.27 28.76
N THR A 316 -6.24 29.22 29.85
CA THR A 316 -6.76 29.63 31.16
C THR A 316 -6.65 31.11 31.26
N THR A 317 -7.65 31.84 30.78
CA THR A 317 -7.94 33.20 31.23
C THR A 317 -8.63 33.08 32.56
N GLN A 318 -7.90 33.43 33.60
CA GLN A 318 -8.45 33.80 34.90
C GLN A 318 -9.29 35.08 34.73
N THR A 319 -10.47 35.07 35.22
CA THR A 319 -11.10 36.14 35.98
C THR A 319 -11.86 35.52 37.13
#